data_8ce33c850ecd583226e7a180f459e7de
#
_entry.id   8ce33c850ecd583226e7a180f459e7de
#
_cell.length_a   1.000
_cell.length_b   1.000
_cell.length_c   1.000
_cell.angle_alpha   90.00
_cell.angle_beta   90.00
_cell.angle_gamma   90.00
#
_symmetry.space_group_name_H-M   'P 1'
#
loop_
_entity.id
_entity.type
_entity.pdbx_description
1 polymer ?
#
loop_
_entity_poly.entity_id
_entity_poly.type
_entity_poly.pdbx_seq_one_letter_code
_entity_poly.pdbx_strand_id
1 'polypeptide(L)'
;PEAELLEALPEFQTALGQWPLPAAQKATLQSFLDYLGSRSLIELQQTYVNTFDRNRSHAMYIFEHVYGEDRGRGMAMVDLLEEYKSEGFSLNSNELPDYLPVLLEFFALIDADKARRLLGDAVHVIAHIGNKLEANGSPYAALMRGITAMSPVAPQPLIEPPVRDMDEAMETFGPDVSGTEPLLKPAVDTVKFYPKDAYRAAQGV
;
A
#
# COMPACT_ATOMS: atom_id res chain seq x y z
N PRO A 1 -6.15 -14.03 8.17
CA PRO A 1 -5.34 -15.16 8.65
C PRO A 1 -6.20 -16.38 8.93
N GLU A 2 -5.60 -17.58 8.79
CA GLU A 2 -6.20 -18.88 9.06
C GLU A 2 -5.35 -19.63 10.09
N ALA A 3 -5.85 -20.77 10.59
CA ALA A 3 -5.16 -21.53 11.64
C ALA A 3 -3.76 -21.99 11.20
N GLU A 4 -3.63 -22.37 9.95
CA GLU A 4 -2.38 -22.82 9.31
C GLU A 4 -1.27 -21.77 9.39
N LEU A 5 -1.62 -20.48 9.33
CA LEU A 5 -0.67 -19.39 9.50
C LEU A 5 -0.03 -19.42 10.90
N LEU A 6 -0.86 -19.68 11.93
CA LEU A 6 -0.37 -19.74 13.32
C LEU A 6 0.48 -21.01 13.57
N GLU A 7 0.12 -22.10 12.92
CA GLU A 7 0.89 -23.35 12.98
C GLU A 7 2.27 -23.18 12.32
N ALA A 8 2.36 -22.38 11.25
CA ALA A 8 3.59 -22.12 10.51
C ALA A 8 4.51 -21.06 11.17
N LEU A 9 4.11 -20.40 12.27
CA LEU A 9 4.94 -19.36 12.91
C LEU A 9 6.36 -19.81 13.26
N PRO A 10 6.62 -21.04 13.77
CA PRO A 10 7.98 -21.49 14.04
C PRO A 10 8.85 -21.59 12.79
N GLU A 11 8.25 -21.91 11.65
CA GLU A 11 8.93 -21.97 10.35
C GLU A 11 9.32 -20.56 9.88
N PHE A 12 8.39 -19.60 10.01
CA PHE A 12 8.68 -18.18 9.69
C PHE A 12 9.77 -17.60 10.59
N GLN A 13 9.78 -17.91 11.88
CA GLN A 13 10.83 -17.48 12.80
C GLN A 13 12.19 -18.06 12.39
N THR A 14 12.23 -19.34 12.00
CA THR A 14 13.44 -20.00 11.52
C THR A 14 13.94 -19.35 10.23
N ALA A 15 13.06 -19.12 9.26
CA ALA A 15 13.38 -18.49 8.00
C ALA A 15 13.91 -17.05 8.20
N LEU A 16 13.26 -16.27 9.07
CA LEU A 16 13.68 -14.92 9.42
C LEU A 16 15.09 -14.92 10.05
N GLY A 17 15.40 -15.90 10.90
CA GLY A 17 16.73 -16.06 11.50
C GLY A 17 17.82 -16.25 10.46
N GLN A 18 17.55 -17.02 9.41
CA GLN A 18 18.48 -17.32 8.32
C GLN A 18 18.57 -16.22 7.26
N TRP A 19 17.58 -15.37 7.17
CA TRP A 19 17.52 -14.33 6.14
C TRP A 19 18.62 -13.27 6.34
N PRO A 20 19.37 -12.87 5.29
CA PRO A 20 20.47 -11.91 5.39
C PRO A 20 19.96 -10.45 5.48
N LEU A 21 19.13 -10.16 6.46
CA LEU A 21 18.61 -8.81 6.74
C LEU A 21 19.43 -8.14 7.85
N PRO A 22 19.54 -6.79 7.84
CA PRO A 22 20.05 -6.02 8.95
C PRO A 22 19.29 -6.31 10.25
N ALA A 23 19.97 -6.26 11.39
CA ALA A 23 19.39 -6.61 12.69
C ALA A 23 18.12 -5.81 13.03
N ALA A 24 18.08 -4.51 12.70
CA ALA A 24 16.93 -3.67 12.95
C ALA A 24 15.69 -4.13 12.17
N GLN A 25 15.87 -4.55 10.91
CA GLN A 25 14.78 -5.07 10.07
C GLN A 25 14.29 -6.43 10.57
N LYS A 26 15.22 -7.31 10.98
CA LYS A 26 14.85 -8.59 11.61
C LYS A 26 14.02 -8.36 12.87
N ALA A 27 14.42 -7.41 13.72
CA ALA A 27 13.68 -7.09 14.94
C ALA A 27 12.26 -6.58 14.63
N THR A 28 12.10 -5.76 13.59
CA THR A 28 10.78 -5.29 13.14
C THR A 28 9.88 -6.42 12.68
N LEU A 29 10.41 -7.35 11.85
CA LEU A 29 9.64 -8.52 11.39
C LEU A 29 9.39 -9.50 12.54
N GLN A 30 10.35 -9.68 13.46
CA GLN A 30 10.14 -10.51 14.65
C GLN A 30 9.00 -9.98 15.52
N SER A 31 8.91 -8.65 15.72
CA SER A 31 7.79 -8.07 16.48
C SER A 31 6.43 -8.34 15.82
N PHE A 32 6.38 -8.43 14.50
CA PHE A 32 5.16 -8.83 13.81
C PHE A 32 4.82 -10.31 14.03
N LEU A 33 5.81 -11.20 13.97
CA LEU A 33 5.59 -12.63 14.28
C LEU A 33 5.16 -12.84 15.75
N ASP A 34 5.76 -12.09 16.67
CA ASP A 34 5.38 -12.12 18.09
C ASP A 34 3.94 -11.61 18.30
N TYR A 35 3.55 -10.55 17.55
CA TYR A 35 2.17 -10.08 17.54
C TYR A 35 1.20 -11.18 17.09
N LEU A 36 1.49 -11.86 15.98
CA LEU A 36 0.67 -12.97 15.48
C LEU A 36 0.54 -14.09 16.53
N GLY A 37 1.65 -14.48 17.16
CA GLY A 37 1.66 -15.54 18.19
C GLY A 37 1.00 -15.17 19.51
N SER A 38 0.80 -13.88 19.78
CA SER A 38 0.21 -13.38 21.04
C SER A 38 -1.30 -13.17 20.98
N ARG A 39 -1.94 -13.37 19.82
CA ARG A 39 -3.36 -13.10 19.61
C ARG A 39 -4.12 -14.36 19.23
N SER A 40 -5.41 -14.39 19.57
CA SER A 40 -6.30 -15.42 19.06
C SER A 40 -6.57 -15.24 17.56
N LEU A 41 -6.89 -16.33 16.87
CA LEU A 41 -7.23 -16.28 15.44
C LEU A 41 -8.35 -15.27 15.14
N ILE A 42 -9.38 -15.22 15.99
CA ILE A 42 -10.51 -14.27 15.82
C ILE A 42 -10.04 -12.82 15.92
N GLU A 43 -9.17 -12.49 16.89
CA GLU A 43 -8.62 -11.13 17.02
C GLU A 43 -7.79 -10.75 15.79
N LEU A 44 -7.00 -11.69 15.27
CA LEU A 44 -6.20 -11.47 14.05
C LEU A 44 -7.09 -11.26 12.83
N GLN A 45 -8.15 -12.05 12.69
CA GLN A 45 -9.12 -11.90 11.60
C GLN A 45 -9.86 -10.57 11.67
N GLN A 46 -10.32 -10.16 12.86
CA GLN A 46 -10.93 -8.84 13.05
C GLN A 46 -9.98 -7.70 12.70
N THR A 47 -8.72 -7.80 13.14
CA THR A 47 -7.70 -6.80 12.82
C THR A 47 -7.44 -6.75 11.32
N TYR A 48 -7.35 -7.89 10.65
CA TYR A 48 -7.16 -7.97 9.20
C TYR A 48 -8.30 -7.27 8.45
N VAL A 49 -9.54 -7.64 8.74
CA VAL A 49 -10.74 -7.05 8.13
C VAL A 49 -10.79 -5.52 8.36
N ASN A 50 -10.54 -5.09 9.59
CA ASN A 50 -10.54 -3.66 9.91
C ASN A 50 -9.41 -2.90 9.20
N THR A 51 -8.27 -3.55 8.97
CA THR A 51 -7.11 -2.92 8.34
C THR A 51 -7.25 -2.86 6.82
N PHE A 52 -7.65 -3.95 6.17
CA PHE A 52 -7.57 -4.07 4.71
C PHE A 52 -8.92 -4.02 4.00
N ASP A 53 -9.98 -4.61 4.59
CA ASP A 53 -11.26 -4.68 3.90
C ASP A 53 -12.11 -3.42 4.12
N ARG A 54 -11.95 -2.77 5.28
CA ARG A 54 -12.72 -1.57 5.66
C ARG A 54 -12.00 -0.26 5.40
N ASN A 55 -10.73 -0.28 5.08
CA ASN A 55 -9.93 0.92 4.89
C ASN A 55 -9.25 0.91 3.52
N ARG A 56 -9.79 1.66 2.58
CA ARG A 56 -9.27 1.78 1.21
C ARG A 56 -7.85 2.36 1.17
N SER A 57 -7.48 3.19 2.13
CA SER A 57 -6.12 3.76 2.17
C SER A 57 -5.02 2.70 2.38
N HIS A 58 -5.41 1.49 2.82
CA HIS A 58 -4.54 0.33 2.98
C HIS A 58 -4.73 -0.73 1.89
N ALA A 59 -5.52 -0.43 0.84
CA ALA A 59 -5.77 -1.38 -0.24
C ALA A 59 -4.45 -1.93 -0.77
N MET A 60 -4.40 -3.25 -1.00
CA MET A 60 -3.20 -3.94 -1.50
C MET A 60 -3.16 -4.02 -3.04
N TYR A 61 -4.01 -3.24 -3.74
CA TYR A 61 -4.00 -3.11 -5.18
C TYR A 61 -3.12 -1.93 -5.59
N ILE A 62 -1.94 -2.23 -6.11
CA ILE A 62 -0.89 -1.22 -6.36
C ILE A 62 -1.36 -0.12 -7.31
N PHE A 63 -2.07 -0.49 -8.37
CA PHE A 63 -2.51 0.47 -9.38
C PHE A 63 -3.66 1.37 -8.89
N GLU A 64 -4.37 0.98 -7.84
CA GLU A 64 -5.37 1.84 -7.21
C GLU A 64 -4.73 3.11 -6.63
N HIS A 65 -3.57 2.98 -6.00
CA HIS A 65 -2.83 4.11 -5.43
C HIS A 65 -2.18 5.02 -6.50
N VAL A 66 -1.88 4.48 -7.69
CA VAL A 66 -1.21 5.22 -8.76
C VAL A 66 -2.20 5.90 -9.68
N TYR A 67 -3.20 5.16 -10.11
CA TYR A 67 -4.15 5.60 -11.14
C TYR A 67 -5.50 6.04 -10.57
N GLY A 68 -5.88 5.58 -9.37
CA GLY A 68 -7.24 5.76 -8.88
C GLY A 68 -8.25 5.18 -9.88
N GLU A 69 -9.13 6.03 -10.42
CA GLU A 69 -10.11 5.67 -11.45
C GLU A 69 -9.69 6.06 -12.87
N ASP A 70 -8.44 6.44 -13.07
CA ASP A 70 -7.96 6.79 -14.41
C ASP A 70 -8.04 5.58 -15.36
N ARG A 71 -8.38 5.86 -16.62
CA ARG A 71 -8.49 4.83 -17.67
C ARG A 71 -7.15 4.11 -17.93
N GLY A 72 -6.03 4.75 -17.62
CA GLY A 72 -4.70 4.14 -17.69
C GLY A 72 -4.53 2.91 -16.84
N ARG A 73 -5.30 2.78 -15.73
CA ARG A 73 -5.31 1.58 -14.88
C ARG A 73 -5.58 0.30 -15.67
N GLY A 74 -6.57 0.34 -16.59
CA GLY A 74 -6.90 -0.82 -17.42
C GLY A 74 -5.75 -1.28 -18.31
N MET A 75 -5.03 -0.35 -18.92
CA MET A 75 -3.85 -0.67 -19.74
C MET A 75 -2.71 -1.24 -18.89
N ALA A 76 -2.42 -0.63 -17.74
CA ALA A 76 -1.40 -1.14 -16.81
C ALA A 76 -1.70 -2.58 -16.34
N MET A 77 -2.98 -2.93 -16.13
CA MET A 77 -3.40 -4.31 -15.83
C MET A 77 -3.09 -5.28 -16.96
N VAL A 78 -3.35 -4.86 -18.21
CA VAL A 78 -3.04 -5.68 -19.39
C VAL A 78 -1.53 -5.88 -19.52
N ASP A 79 -0.75 -4.82 -19.38
CA ASP A 79 0.72 -4.87 -19.45
C ASP A 79 1.28 -5.82 -18.36
N LEU A 80 0.73 -5.78 -17.16
CA LEU A 80 1.15 -6.66 -16.07
C LEU A 80 0.80 -8.13 -16.34
N LEU A 81 -0.38 -8.40 -16.92
CA LEU A 81 -0.76 -9.77 -17.34
C LEU A 81 0.15 -10.29 -18.46
N GLU A 82 0.59 -9.41 -19.37
CA GLU A 82 1.56 -9.78 -20.41
C GLU A 82 2.93 -10.07 -19.79
N GLU A 83 3.33 -9.30 -18.76
CA GLU A 83 4.55 -9.56 -18.01
C GLU A 83 4.51 -10.95 -17.36
N TYR A 84 3.42 -11.34 -16.70
CA TYR A 84 3.26 -12.68 -16.15
C TYR A 84 3.37 -13.77 -17.22
N LYS A 85 2.70 -13.58 -18.36
CA LYS A 85 2.73 -14.53 -19.47
C LYS A 85 4.13 -14.68 -20.08
N SER A 86 4.89 -13.57 -20.17
CA SER A 86 6.26 -13.59 -20.72
C SER A 86 7.21 -14.49 -19.91
N GLU A 87 6.94 -14.64 -18.61
CA GLU A 87 7.65 -15.54 -17.70
C GLU A 87 7.03 -16.95 -17.59
N GLY A 88 5.98 -17.23 -18.37
CA GLY A 88 5.31 -18.53 -18.40
C GLY A 88 4.25 -18.72 -17.32
N PHE A 89 3.83 -17.64 -16.66
CA PHE A 89 2.80 -17.68 -15.62
C PHE A 89 1.45 -17.20 -16.13
N SER A 90 0.39 -17.74 -15.57
CA SER A 90 -0.99 -17.27 -15.76
C SER A 90 -1.66 -17.15 -14.41
N LEU A 91 -2.39 -16.06 -14.22
CA LEU A 91 -3.17 -15.87 -13.00
C LEU A 91 -4.34 -16.88 -13.00
N ASN A 92 -4.38 -17.70 -11.95
CA ASN A 92 -5.43 -18.72 -11.74
C ASN A 92 -6.29 -18.37 -10.53
N SER A 93 -6.68 -17.11 -10.42
CA SER A 93 -7.55 -16.61 -9.35
C SER A 93 -8.47 -15.54 -9.90
N ASN A 94 -9.49 -15.17 -9.12
CA ASN A 94 -10.37 -14.03 -9.42
C ASN A 94 -9.78 -12.69 -8.95
N GLU A 95 -8.55 -12.72 -8.40
CA GLU A 95 -7.85 -11.51 -7.96
C GLU A 95 -7.33 -10.70 -9.14
N LEU A 96 -7.18 -9.40 -8.93
CA LEU A 96 -6.56 -8.52 -9.92
C LEU A 96 -5.04 -8.76 -9.98
N PRO A 97 -4.42 -8.60 -11.16
CA PRO A 97 -2.99 -8.86 -11.33
C PRO A 97 -2.08 -7.96 -10.49
N ASP A 98 -2.54 -6.76 -10.11
CA ASP A 98 -1.80 -5.79 -9.29
C ASP A 98 -1.99 -5.99 -7.78
N TYR A 99 -2.64 -7.06 -7.36
CA TYR A 99 -2.76 -7.41 -5.94
C TYR A 99 -1.39 -7.75 -5.37
N LEU A 100 -0.95 -7.00 -4.36
CA LEU A 100 0.42 -7.08 -3.83
C LEU A 100 0.87 -8.50 -3.45
N PRO A 101 0.08 -9.35 -2.76
CA PRO A 101 0.48 -10.72 -2.49
C PRO A 101 0.76 -11.54 -3.75
N VAL A 102 -0.04 -11.38 -4.82
CA VAL A 102 0.16 -12.05 -6.12
C VAL A 102 1.47 -11.58 -6.76
N LEU A 103 1.74 -10.28 -6.73
CA LEU A 103 3.01 -9.72 -7.22
C LEU A 103 4.22 -10.29 -6.48
N LEU A 104 4.14 -10.39 -5.15
CA LEU A 104 5.23 -10.94 -4.34
C LEU A 104 5.46 -12.42 -4.61
N GLU A 105 4.39 -13.20 -4.81
CA GLU A 105 4.49 -14.59 -5.23
C GLU A 105 5.18 -14.71 -6.60
N PHE A 106 4.77 -13.89 -7.57
CA PHE A 106 5.41 -13.82 -8.88
C PHE A 106 6.89 -13.46 -8.77
N PHE A 107 7.26 -12.45 -7.98
CA PHE A 107 8.67 -12.07 -7.77
C PHE A 107 9.51 -13.19 -7.14
N ALA A 108 8.89 -14.04 -6.32
CA ALA A 108 9.60 -15.19 -5.72
C ALA A 108 9.87 -16.33 -6.72
N LEU A 109 9.19 -16.36 -7.86
CA LEU A 109 9.25 -17.44 -8.85
C LEU A 109 10.08 -17.11 -10.09
N ILE A 110 10.40 -15.84 -10.33
CA ILE A 110 11.16 -15.38 -11.49
C ILE A 110 12.65 -15.15 -11.17
N ASP A 111 13.42 -14.80 -12.19
CA ASP A 111 14.84 -14.42 -12.03
C ASP A 111 15.02 -13.29 -10.99
N ALA A 112 15.99 -13.45 -10.10
CA ALA A 112 16.19 -12.56 -8.97
C ALA A 112 16.52 -11.11 -9.37
N ASP A 113 17.25 -10.90 -10.48
CA ASP A 113 17.59 -9.56 -10.94
C ASP A 113 16.38 -8.88 -11.58
N LYS A 114 15.54 -9.66 -12.26
CA LYS A 114 14.25 -9.19 -12.79
C LYS A 114 13.30 -8.86 -11.65
N ALA A 115 13.15 -9.73 -10.66
CA ALA A 115 12.33 -9.50 -9.48
C ALA A 115 12.74 -8.21 -8.75
N ARG A 116 14.05 -7.96 -8.59
CA ARG A 116 14.54 -6.71 -7.96
C ARG A 116 14.18 -5.46 -8.77
N ARG A 117 14.26 -5.52 -10.11
CA ARG A 117 13.84 -4.36 -10.96
C ARG A 117 12.36 -4.07 -10.78
N LEU A 118 11.50 -5.09 -10.90
CA LEU A 118 10.05 -4.93 -10.73
C LEU A 118 9.68 -4.47 -9.32
N LEU A 119 10.36 -4.97 -8.30
CA LEU A 119 10.20 -4.47 -6.93
C LEU A 119 10.63 -3.00 -6.83
N GLY A 120 11.68 -2.59 -7.53
CA GLY A 120 12.12 -1.19 -7.61
C GLY A 120 11.04 -0.27 -8.18
N ASP A 121 10.29 -0.74 -9.18
CA ASP A 121 9.18 0.02 -9.77
C ASP A 121 7.97 0.10 -8.82
N ALA A 122 7.68 -0.96 -8.07
CA ALA A 122 6.56 -1.04 -7.14
C ALA A 122 6.83 -0.40 -5.76
N VAL A 123 8.10 -0.20 -5.37
CA VAL A 123 8.49 0.17 -4.00
C VAL A 123 7.88 1.48 -3.51
N HIS A 124 7.63 2.43 -4.39
CA HIS A 124 7.05 3.73 -4.04
C HIS A 124 5.64 3.56 -3.46
N VAL A 125 4.83 2.70 -4.08
CA VAL A 125 3.47 2.38 -3.63
C VAL A 125 3.51 1.52 -2.35
N ILE A 126 4.39 0.51 -2.30
CA ILE A 126 4.54 -0.35 -1.13
C ILE A 126 4.93 0.48 0.10
N ALA A 127 5.86 1.42 -0.06
CA ALA A 127 6.26 2.33 1.02
C ALA A 127 5.11 3.28 1.42
N HIS A 128 4.32 3.74 0.45
CA HIS A 128 3.14 4.58 0.71
C HIS A 128 2.10 3.83 1.56
N ILE A 129 1.74 2.61 1.19
CA ILE A 129 0.85 1.75 1.98
C ILE A 129 1.44 1.52 3.38
N GLY A 130 2.74 1.24 3.47
CA GLY A 130 3.45 1.05 4.74
C GLY A 130 3.36 2.26 5.66
N ASN A 131 3.53 3.47 5.11
CA ASN A 131 3.41 4.72 5.88
C ASN A 131 1.98 4.95 6.38
N LYS A 132 0.96 4.65 5.57
CA LYS A 132 -0.46 4.73 5.99
C LYS A 132 -0.76 3.73 7.11
N LEU A 133 -0.31 2.48 6.97
CA LEU A 133 -0.45 1.45 8.00
C LEU A 133 0.23 1.87 9.30
N GLU A 134 1.43 2.48 9.22
CA GLU A 134 2.15 2.96 10.39
C GLU A 134 1.44 4.12 11.08
N ALA A 135 0.97 5.11 10.31
CA ALA A 135 0.22 6.24 10.84
C ALA A 135 -1.05 5.79 11.58
N ASN A 136 -1.64 4.67 11.16
CA ASN A 136 -2.81 4.05 11.81
C ASN A 136 -2.43 3.02 12.90
N GLY A 137 -1.14 2.91 13.27
CA GLY A 137 -0.66 2.00 14.30
C GLY A 137 -0.83 0.50 13.97
N SER A 138 -0.94 0.17 12.69
CA SER A 138 -1.15 -1.21 12.25
C SER A 138 0.13 -2.04 12.36
N PRO A 139 0.08 -3.25 12.94
CA PRO A 139 1.24 -4.15 13.00
C PRO A 139 1.72 -4.59 11.61
N TYR A 140 0.86 -4.54 10.60
CA TYR A 140 1.19 -4.90 9.22
C TYR A 140 2.19 -3.93 8.56
N ALA A 141 2.40 -2.73 9.11
CA ALA A 141 3.44 -1.80 8.65
C ALA A 141 4.83 -2.44 8.64
N ALA A 142 5.11 -3.36 9.56
CA ALA A 142 6.36 -4.09 9.64
C ALA A 142 6.65 -4.91 8.36
N LEU A 143 5.63 -5.53 7.77
CA LEU A 143 5.77 -6.29 6.52
C LEU A 143 6.14 -5.38 5.36
N MET A 144 5.43 -4.25 5.20
CA MET A 144 5.71 -3.30 4.12
C MET A 144 7.12 -2.71 4.22
N ARG A 145 7.59 -2.44 5.44
CA ARG A 145 8.99 -2.02 5.68
C ARG A 145 9.99 -3.11 5.30
N GLY A 146 9.70 -4.37 5.64
CA GLY A 146 10.54 -5.51 5.26
C GLY A 146 10.67 -5.62 3.75
N ILE A 147 9.56 -5.54 3.01
CA ILE A 147 9.55 -5.60 1.54
C ILE A 147 10.28 -4.39 0.95
N THR A 148 9.99 -3.18 1.43
CA THR A 148 10.66 -1.94 0.99
C THR A 148 12.18 -2.03 1.14
N ALA A 149 12.66 -2.64 2.22
CA ALA A 149 14.09 -2.79 2.49
C ALA A 149 14.80 -3.76 1.53
N MET A 150 14.08 -4.60 0.81
CA MET A 150 14.63 -5.50 -0.21
C MET A 150 14.78 -4.81 -1.58
N SER A 151 14.17 -3.65 -1.76
CA SER A 151 14.24 -2.91 -3.02
C SER A 151 15.64 -2.32 -3.25
N PRO A 152 16.17 -2.37 -4.49
CA PRO A 152 17.39 -1.69 -4.85
C PRO A 152 17.23 -0.16 -4.96
N VAL A 153 15.98 0.32 -4.96
CA VAL A 153 15.64 1.73 -5.14
C VAL A 153 15.05 2.28 -3.84
N ALA A 154 15.48 3.47 -3.43
CA ALA A 154 14.86 4.16 -2.31
C ALA A 154 13.46 4.66 -2.69
N PRO A 155 12.44 4.45 -1.84
CA PRO A 155 11.09 4.90 -2.14
C PRO A 155 11.02 6.43 -2.20
N GLN A 156 10.23 6.93 -3.12
CA GLN A 156 9.89 8.35 -3.24
C GLN A 156 8.43 8.57 -2.81
N PRO A 157 8.08 9.75 -2.30
CA PRO A 157 6.71 10.07 -1.99
C PRO A 157 5.80 9.90 -3.20
N LEU A 158 4.69 9.20 -3.02
CA LEU A 158 3.67 9.05 -4.04
C LEU A 158 2.78 10.29 -4.06
N ILE A 159 2.45 10.78 -5.24
CA ILE A 159 1.43 11.83 -5.42
C ILE A 159 0.09 11.10 -5.40
N GLU A 160 -0.65 11.31 -4.31
CA GLU A 160 -1.97 10.68 -4.16
C GLU A 160 -2.94 11.26 -5.22
N PRO A 161 -3.74 10.40 -5.89
CA PRO A 161 -4.82 10.89 -6.72
C PRO A 161 -5.83 11.69 -5.87
N PRO A 162 -6.53 12.67 -6.46
CA PRO A 162 -7.49 13.46 -5.71
C PRO A 162 -8.60 12.57 -5.14
N VAL A 163 -9.08 12.92 -3.95
CA VAL A 163 -10.19 12.24 -3.27
C VAL A 163 -11.43 12.27 -4.17
N ARG A 164 -12.06 11.12 -4.36
CA ARG A 164 -13.11 10.90 -5.36
C ARG A 164 -14.51 11.24 -4.88
N ASP A 165 -14.81 10.90 -3.64
CA ASP A 165 -16.13 11.06 -3.06
C ASP A 165 -16.09 11.31 -1.54
N MET A 166 -17.26 11.49 -0.94
CA MET A 166 -17.41 11.78 0.48
C MET A 166 -16.94 10.62 1.37
N ASP A 167 -17.17 9.38 0.94
CA ASP A 167 -16.81 8.20 1.72
C ASP A 167 -15.29 8.08 1.80
N GLU A 168 -14.58 8.28 0.69
CA GLU A 168 -13.12 8.32 0.66
C GLU A 168 -12.55 9.51 1.44
N ALA A 169 -13.24 10.67 1.40
CA ALA A 169 -12.87 11.82 2.22
C ALA A 169 -13.00 11.52 3.71
N MET A 170 -14.05 10.83 4.13
CA MET A 170 -14.23 10.40 5.51
C MET A 170 -13.21 9.37 5.96
N GLU A 171 -12.83 8.44 5.10
CA GLU A 171 -11.77 7.46 5.38
C GLU A 171 -10.39 8.12 5.49
N THR A 172 -10.10 9.07 4.58
CA THR A 172 -8.78 9.71 4.50
C THR A 172 -8.59 10.77 5.58
N PHE A 173 -9.60 11.58 5.83
CA PHE A 173 -9.51 12.71 6.74
C PHE A 173 -10.25 12.46 8.05
N GLY A 174 -11.17 11.50 8.11
CA GLY A 174 -11.96 11.11 9.27
C GLY A 174 -12.72 12.27 9.94
N PRO A 175 -13.62 12.01 10.86
CA PRO A 175 -14.07 13.03 11.80
C PRO A 175 -12.89 13.35 12.74
N ASP A 176 -12.52 14.63 12.85
CA ASP A 176 -11.52 15.02 13.84
C ASP A 176 -12.04 14.77 15.28
N VAL A 177 -11.16 15.02 16.27
CA VAL A 177 -11.48 14.85 17.70
C VAL A 177 -12.70 15.65 18.13
N SER A 178 -13.15 16.64 17.33
CA SER A 178 -14.35 17.46 17.56
C SER A 178 -15.63 16.84 16.93
N GLY A 179 -15.50 15.74 16.17
CA GLY A 179 -16.63 15.11 15.48
C GLY A 179 -17.19 15.92 14.29
N THR A 180 -16.45 16.92 13.83
CA THR A 180 -16.86 17.76 12.70
C THR A 180 -16.44 17.12 11.39
N GLU A 181 -17.36 16.99 10.44
CA GLU A 181 -17.04 16.48 9.11
C GLU A 181 -15.95 17.35 8.44
N PRO A 182 -14.92 16.75 7.82
CA PRO A 182 -13.78 17.48 7.25
C PRO A 182 -14.18 18.53 6.22
N LEU A 183 -15.25 18.26 5.45
CA LEU A 183 -15.74 19.15 4.41
C LEU A 183 -16.57 20.34 4.95
N LEU A 184 -16.96 20.29 6.22
CA LEU A 184 -17.64 21.41 6.89
C LEU A 184 -16.68 22.37 7.58
N LYS A 185 -15.37 22.05 7.61
CA LYS A 185 -14.36 23.01 8.07
C LYS A 185 -14.29 24.14 7.05
N PRO A 186 -14.46 25.40 7.47
CA PRO A 186 -14.26 26.50 6.55
C PRO A 186 -12.83 26.42 6.02
N ALA A 187 -12.68 26.35 4.70
CA ALA A 187 -11.38 26.46 4.09
C ALA A 187 -10.73 27.77 4.60
N VAL A 188 -9.57 27.63 5.27
CA VAL A 188 -8.84 28.78 5.82
C VAL A 188 -8.27 29.64 4.69
N ASP A 189 -8.27 29.13 3.47
CA ASP A 189 -7.91 29.89 2.28
C ASP A 189 -9.06 30.78 1.87
N THR A 190 -8.93 32.05 2.23
CA THR A 190 -9.76 33.13 1.68
C THR A 190 -9.64 33.09 0.17
N VAL A 191 -10.74 32.76 -0.53
CA VAL A 191 -10.81 32.90 -1.99
C VAL A 191 -10.56 34.37 -2.30
N LYS A 192 -9.37 34.68 -2.80
CA LYS A 192 -9.01 36.02 -3.26
C LYS A 192 -9.66 36.23 -4.62
N PHE A 193 -10.77 36.99 -4.66
CA PHE A 193 -11.34 37.45 -5.89
C PHE A 193 -10.46 38.57 -6.46
N TYR A 194 -9.85 38.28 -7.61
CA TYR A 194 -9.15 39.33 -8.37
C TYR A 194 -10.11 40.00 -9.33
N PRO A 195 -10.11 41.33 -9.45
CA PRO A 195 -10.86 42.02 -10.50
C PRO A 195 -10.47 41.45 -11.87
N LYS A 196 -11.44 41.39 -12.78
CA LYS A 196 -11.26 40.80 -14.14
C LYS A 196 -10.10 41.40 -14.91
N ASP A 197 -9.75 42.66 -14.64
CA ASP A 197 -8.67 43.40 -15.27
C ASP A 197 -7.27 43.01 -14.74
N ALA A 198 -7.17 42.54 -13.51
CA ALA A 198 -5.91 42.08 -12.93
C ALA A 198 -5.46 40.71 -13.51
N TYR A 199 -6.41 39.88 -13.98
CA TYR A 199 -6.12 38.59 -14.59
C TYR A 199 -5.49 38.71 -15.99
N ARG A 200 -5.83 39.78 -16.76
CA ARG A 200 -5.22 40.09 -18.07
C ARG A 200 -3.79 40.59 -17.96
N ALA A 201 -3.47 41.34 -16.94
CA ALA A 201 -2.12 41.85 -16.69
C ALA A 201 -1.10 40.74 -16.30
N ALA A 202 -1.57 39.62 -15.75
CA ALA A 202 -0.71 38.50 -15.35
C ALA A 202 -0.38 37.54 -16.52
N GLN A 203 -1.11 37.63 -17.64
CA GLN A 203 -0.89 36.77 -18.82
C GLN A 203 -0.11 37.44 -19.98
N GLY A 204 0.37 38.68 -19.83
CA GLY A 204 1.31 39.28 -20.75
C GLY A 204 0.79 39.49 -22.17
N VAL A 205 -0.52 39.73 -22.39
CA VAL A 205 -1.13 40.11 -23.65
C VAL A 205 -1.81 41.45 -23.51
#